data_6743e81d121d2d794aab36e22b41c173
#
_entry.id   6743e81d121d2d794aab36e22b41c173
#
_cell.length_a   1.000
_cell.length_b   1.000
_cell.length_c   1.000
_cell.angle_alpha   90.00
_cell.angle_beta   90.00
_cell.angle_gamma   90.00
#
_symmetry.space_group_name_H-M   'P 1'
#
loop_
_entity.id
_entity.type
_entity.pdbx_description
1 polymer ?
#
loop_
_entity_poly.entity_id
_entity_poly.type
_entity_poly.pdbx_seq_one_letter_code
_entity_poly.pdbx_strand_id
1 'polypeptide(L)'
;MSEPHETKHVLHGLGGELWGVLNRHKIAAFLPAIVLGAGADAIELLRHHVTAEIALGLALALWFELYVGYAELLIAADHEHVRVRVGRLLRRATVAAPALVGASIIAVSVPLAATGLLVLPGLYLMTIWSLFAPAIVHEHLGVRASLARSTKLVRRAFWAVALTVTASVLVEHAVIHATAHSAAPVLGSQWLALIVAAVAVGVISPPAAFTISLVYERLSAADEPVTPPPGPAAQTAPQIAASAPRGADPGR
;
A
#
# COMPACT_ATOMS: atom_id res chain seq x y z
N MET A 1 1.67 10.85 -22.92
CA MET A 1 2.79 11.47 -22.19
C MET A 1 2.15 12.27 -21.07
N SER A 2 2.34 11.86 -19.82
CA SER A 2 1.84 12.59 -18.64
C SER A 2 2.58 13.92 -18.53
N GLU A 3 1.84 15.00 -18.32
CA GLU A 3 2.43 16.33 -18.20
C GLU A 3 3.31 16.44 -16.96
N PRO A 4 4.46 17.13 -17.01
CA PRO A 4 5.36 17.30 -15.86
C PRO A 4 4.68 18.02 -14.67
N HIS A 5 3.55 18.67 -14.88
CA HIS A 5 2.74 19.30 -13.84
C HIS A 5 2.08 18.28 -12.90
N GLU A 6 1.48 17.20 -13.43
CA GLU A 6 0.83 16.17 -12.58
C GLU A 6 1.83 15.44 -11.67
N THR A 7 3.04 15.16 -12.19
CA THR A 7 4.10 14.53 -11.40
C THR A 7 4.50 15.36 -10.18
N LYS A 8 4.61 16.70 -10.34
CA LYS A 8 4.96 17.60 -9.24
C LYS A 8 3.87 17.65 -8.16
N HIS A 9 2.60 17.67 -8.56
CA HIS A 9 1.49 17.68 -7.60
C HIS A 9 1.43 16.41 -6.76
N VAL A 10 1.65 15.24 -7.35
CA VAL A 10 1.64 13.95 -6.63
C VAL A 10 2.76 13.88 -5.60
N LEU A 11 3.96 14.36 -5.93
CA LEU A 11 5.13 14.27 -5.04
C LEU A 11 5.23 15.41 -4.03
N HIS A 12 4.58 16.56 -4.28
CA HIS A 12 4.68 17.72 -3.40
C HIS A 12 4.05 17.45 -2.02
N GLY A 13 4.83 17.67 -0.96
CA GLY A 13 4.38 17.48 0.42
C GLY A 13 4.21 16.03 0.88
N LEU A 14 4.42 15.03 -0.02
CA LEU A 14 4.25 13.61 0.30
C LEU A 14 5.14 13.16 1.47
N GLY A 15 6.38 13.64 1.54
CA GLY A 15 7.30 13.30 2.65
C GLY A 15 6.84 13.85 4.00
N GLY A 16 6.26 15.05 4.04
CA GLY A 16 5.72 15.64 5.26
C GLY A 16 4.47 14.90 5.76
N GLU A 17 3.58 14.52 4.86
CA GLU A 17 2.39 13.74 5.16
C GLU A 17 2.75 12.34 5.65
N LEU A 18 3.64 11.65 4.93
CA LEU A 18 4.20 10.35 5.32
C LEU A 18 4.78 10.39 6.73
N TRP A 19 5.65 11.37 6.99
CA TRP A 19 6.24 11.54 8.31
C TRP A 19 5.18 11.80 9.39
N GLY A 20 4.18 12.62 9.08
CA GLY A 20 3.05 12.90 9.98
C GLY A 20 2.29 11.64 10.38
N VAL A 21 1.88 10.81 9.41
CA VAL A 21 1.14 9.56 9.67
C VAL A 21 2.01 8.57 10.43
N LEU A 22 3.25 8.34 10.01
CA LEU A 22 4.16 7.41 10.68
C LEU A 22 4.45 7.84 12.12
N ASN A 23 4.63 9.14 12.37
CA ASN A 23 4.91 9.64 13.70
C ASN A 23 3.71 9.57 14.65
N ARG A 24 2.47 9.77 14.12
CA ARG A 24 1.24 9.62 14.92
C ARG A 24 0.93 8.17 15.25
N HIS A 25 1.23 7.24 14.33
CA HIS A 25 0.84 5.83 14.43
C HIS A 25 2.02 4.86 14.48
N LYS A 26 3.14 5.25 15.14
CA LYS A 26 4.40 4.47 15.18
C LYS A 26 4.17 2.98 15.43
N ILE A 27 3.50 2.62 16.53
CA ILE A 27 3.30 1.22 16.90
C ILE A 27 2.45 0.50 15.84
N ALA A 28 1.39 1.15 15.36
CA ALA A 28 0.51 0.55 14.36
C ALA A 28 1.22 0.36 13.02
N ALA A 29 2.09 1.29 12.62
CA ALA A 29 2.85 1.20 11.39
C ALA A 29 3.98 0.16 11.48
N PHE A 30 4.77 0.16 12.53
CA PHE A 30 5.98 -0.67 12.59
C PHE A 30 5.72 -2.10 13.08
N LEU A 31 4.69 -2.35 13.90
CA LEU A 31 4.42 -3.68 14.44
C LEU A 31 4.20 -4.77 13.37
N PRO A 32 3.37 -4.57 12.32
CA PRO A 32 3.23 -5.56 11.26
C PRO A 32 4.47 -5.70 10.38
N ALA A 33 5.30 -4.66 10.27
CA ALA A 33 6.54 -4.67 9.48
C ALA A 33 7.64 -5.54 10.11
N ILE A 34 7.60 -5.79 11.42
CA ILE A 34 8.54 -6.70 12.09
C ILE A 34 8.48 -8.11 11.47
N VAL A 35 7.30 -8.53 11.03
CA VAL A 35 7.12 -9.84 10.37
C VAL A 35 7.92 -9.91 9.06
N LEU A 36 7.98 -8.80 8.30
CA LEU A 36 8.79 -8.72 7.08
C LEU A 36 10.27 -8.86 7.37
N GLY A 37 10.75 -8.16 8.39
CA GLY A 37 12.15 -8.23 8.81
C GLY A 37 12.54 -9.64 9.28
N ALA A 38 11.78 -10.23 10.20
CA ALA A 38 12.01 -11.58 10.69
C ALA A 38 11.92 -12.64 9.57
N GLY A 39 11.03 -12.43 8.61
CA GLY A 39 10.87 -13.33 7.47
C GLY A 39 12.04 -13.23 6.48
N ALA A 40 12.59 -12.05 6.25
CA ALA A 40 13.76 -11.86 5.41
C ALA A 40 14.98 -12.65 5.96
N ASP A 41 15.17 -12.62 7.28
CA ASP A 41 16.22 -13.43 7.94
C ASP A 41 15.97 -14.92 7.83
N ALA A 42 14.71 -15.35 7.95
CA ALA A 42 14.35 -16.75 7.78
C ALA A 42 14.66 -17.27 6.37
N ILE A 43 14.56 -16.44 5.33
CA ILE A 43 14.99 -16.78 3.97
C ILE A 43 16.50 -17.08 3.96
N GLU A 44 17.32 -16.23 4.57
CA GLU A 44 18.77 -16.45 4.62
C GLU A 44 19.14 -17.74 5.34
N LEU A 45 18.41 -18.11 6.40
CA LEU A 45 18.61 -19.39 7.09
C LEU A 45 18.21 -20.60 6.23
N LEU A 46 17.26 -20.42 5.30
CA LEU A 46 16.74 -21.48 4.43
C LEU A 46 17.44 -21.57 3.08
N ARG A 47 18.47 -20.76 2.81
CA ARG A 47 19.15 -20.64 1.50
C ARG A 47 19.67 -21.97 0.91
N HIS A 48 19.79 -23.04 1.71
CA HIS A 48 20.16 -24.36 1.26
C HIS A 48 18.95 -25.24 0.86
N HIS A 49 17.72 -24.75 1.05
CA HIS A 49 16.46 -25.42 0.75
C HIS A 49 15.63 -24.59 -0.24
N VAL A 50 15.94 -24.69 -1.53
CA VAL A 50 15.37 -23.86 -2.60
C VAL A 50 13.84 -23.80 -2.57
N THR A 51 13.16 -24.92 -2.32
CA THR A 51 11.69 -24.94 -2.24
C THR A 51 11.15 -24.16 -1.05
N ALA A 52 11.81 -24.24 0.10
CA ALA A 52 11.43 -23.49 1.30
C ALA A 52 11.73 -22.00 1.15
N GLU A 53 12.85 -21.66 0.54
CA GLU A 53 13.23 -20.28 0.22
C GLU A 53 12.19 -19.62 -0.70
N ILE A 54 11.81 -20.28 -1.80
CA ILE A 54 10.78 -19.79 -2.71
C ILE A 54 9.43 -19.65 -2.00
N ALA A 55 9.01 -20.65 -1.25
CA ALA A 55 7.73 -20.63 -0.54
C ALA A 55 7.66 -19.48 0.49
N LEU A 56 8.74 -19.26 1.24
CA LEU A 56 8.82 -18.19 2.21
C LEU A 56 8.89 -16.82 1.51
N GLY A 57 9.66 -16.69 0.42
CA GLY A 57 9.71 -15.47 -0.39
C GLY A 57 8.33 -15.06 -0.93
N LEU A 58 7.56 -16.03 -1.44
CA LEU A 58 6.18 -15.80 -1.87
C LEU A 58 5.28 -15.39 -0.69
N ALA A 59 5.41 -16.05 0.47
CA ALA A 59 4.63 -15.71 1.66
C ALA A 59 4.93 -14.28 2.14
N LEU A 60 6.19 -13.84 2.09
CA LEU A 60 6.58 -12.48 2.45
C LEU A 60 6.12 -11.44 1.44
N ALA A 61 6.17 -11.76 0.15
CA ALA A 61 5.60 -10.89 -0.88
C ALA A 61 4.09 -10.68 -0.66
N LEU A 62 3.35 -11.76 -0.37
CA LEU A 62 1.93 -11.67 -0.02
C LEU A 62 1.70 -10.88 1.27
N TRP A 63 2.56 -11.06 2.28
CA TRP A 63 2.47 -10.29 3.52
C TRP A 63 2.75 -8.81 3.28
N PHE A 64 3.70 -8.47 2.40
CA PHE A 64 3.96 -7.08 2.02
C PHE A 64 2.74 -6.44 1.36
N GLU A 65 2.07 -7.14 0.44
CA GLU A 65 0.84 -6.64 -0.18
C GLU A 65 -0.32 -6.46 0.81
N LEU A 66 -0.46 -7.40 1.76
CA LEU A 66 -1.39 -7.24 2.88
C LEU A 66 -1.03 -6.03 3.73
N TYR A 67 0.26 -5.79 3.92
CA TYR A 67 0.76 -4.65 4.68
C TYR A 67 0.53 -3.33 3.96
N VAL A 68 0.68 -3.27 2.64
CA VAL A 68 0.30 -2.10 1.83
C VAL A 68 -1.20 -1.83 1.96
N GLY A 69 -2.05 -2.86 1.82
CA GLY A 69 -3.48 -2.71 2.05
C GLY A 69 -3.85 -2.27 3.48
N TYR A 70 -3.11 -2.73 4.48
CA TYR A 70 -3.25 -2.29 5.86
C TYR A 70 -2.82 -0.82 6.04
N ALA A 71 -1.74 -0.38 5.38
CA ALA A 71 -1.28 1.00 5.40
C ALA A 71 -2.35 1.96 4.85
N GLU A 72 -3.02 1.57 3.76
CA GLU A 72 -4.17 2.29 3.20
C GLU A 72 -5.28 2.49 4.22
N LEU A 73 -5.70 1.41 4.90
CA LEU A 73 -6.73 1.50 5.95
C LEU A 73 -6.30 2.35 7.14
N LEU A 74 -5.01 2.39 7.44
CA LEU A 74 -4.47 3.21 8.52
C LEU A 74 -4.49 4.70 8.16
N ILE A 75 -4.12 5.03 6.92
CA ILE A 75 -4.17 6.40 6.39
C ILE A 75 -5.62 6.89 6.35
N ALA A 76 -6.54 6.09 5.82
CA ALA A 76 -7.97 6.43 5.80
C ALA A 76 -8.52 6.68 7.21
N ALA A 77 -8.16 5.83 8.20
CA ALA A 77 -8.56 6.02 9.59
C ALA A 77 -7.94 7.29 10.22
N ASP A 78 -6.73 7.68 9.83
CA ASP A 78 -6.08 8.93 10.26
C ASP A 78 -6.81 10.15 9.69
N HIS A 79 -7.18 10.14 8.42
CA HIS A 79 -7.93 11.21 7.77
C HIS A 79 -9.34 11.38 8.35
N GLU A 80 -10.01 10.26 8.69
CA GLU A 80 -11.32 10.28 9.32
C GLU A 80 -11.27 10.57 10.84
N HIS A 81 -10.08 10.72 11.42
CA HIS A 81 -9.85 10.93 12.86
C HIS A 81 -10.44 9.82 13.74
N VAL A 82 -10.53 8.60 13.21
CA VAL A 82 -11.07 7.44 13.92
C VAL A 82 -9.98 6.75 14.75
N ARG A 83 -10.36 6.28 15.96
CA ARG A 83 -9.42 5.52 16.80
C ARG A 83 -8.93 4.24 16.11
N VAL A 84 -7.63 4.20 15.86
CA VAL A 84 -6.96 3.07 15.26
C VAL A 84 -6.92 1.88 16.23
N ARG A 85 -7.42 0.73 15.77
CA ARG A 85 -7.24 -0.58 16.43
C ARG A 85 -6.57 -1.54 15.45
N VAL A 86 -5.28 -1.78 15.64
CA VAL A 86 -4.44 -2.61 14.75
C VAL A 86 -5.11 -3.93 14.38
N GLY A 87 -5.63 -4.68 15.36
CA GLY A 87 -6.29 -5.96 15.08
C GLY A 87 -7.56 -5.85 14.22
N ARG A 88 -8.30 -4.72 14.28
CA ARG A 88 -9.46 -4.48 13.43
C ARG A 88 -9.04 -4.19 11.99
N LEU A 89 -8.00 -3.38 11.82
CA LEU A 89 -7.47 -3.04 10.50
C LEU A 89 -6.85 -4.27 9.83
N LEU A 90 -6.04 -5.05 10.56
CA LEU A 90 -5.51 -6.31 10.06
C LEU A 90 -6.62 -7.27 9.64
N ARG A 91 -7.68 -7.42 10.45
CA ARG A 91 -8.83 -8.27 10.09
C ARG A 91 -9.54 -7.77 8.84
N ARG A 92 -9.64 -6.46 8.63
CA ARG A 92 -10.20 -5.90 7.38
C ARG A 92 -9.30 -6.20 6.18
N ALA A 93 -8.00 -6.03 6.32
CA ALA A 93 -7.03 -6.36 5.28
C ALA A 93 -7.08 -7.87 4.94
N THR A 94 -7.20 -8.76 5.94
CA THR A 94 -7.30 -10.21 5.69
C THR A 94 -8.60 -10.64 5.01
N VAL A 95 -9.69 -9.89 5.12
CA VAL A 95 -10.91 -10.15 4.33
C VAL A 95 -10.65 -9.95 2.84
N ALA A 96 -9.77 -9.01 2.48
CA ALA A 96 -9.33 -8.78 1.10
C ALA A 96 -8.25 -9.78 0.62
N ALA A 97 -7.71 -10.64 1.52
CA ALA A 97 -6.60 -11.53 1.21
C ALA A 97 -6.82 -12.42 -0.03
N PRO A 98 -7.99 -13.02 -0.30
CA PRO A 98 -8.16 -13.84 -1.52
C PRO A 98 -7.93 -13.04 -2.80
N ALA A 99 -8.44 -11.79 -2.85
CA ALA A 99 -8.26 -10.92 -4.01
C ALA A 99 -6.80 -10.43 -4.09
N LEU A 100 -6.19 -10.08 -2.95
CA LEU A 100 -4.79 -9.70 -2.86
C LEU A 100 -3.88 -10.84 -3.34
N VAL A 101 -4.06 -12.05 -2.84
CA VAL A 101 -3.29 -13.24 -3.28
C VAL A 101 -3.41 -13.45 -4.79
N GLY A 102 -4.65 -13.44 -5.32
CA GLY A 102 -4.87 -13.61 -6.74
C GLY A 102 -4.23 -12.51 -7.60
N ALA A 103 -4.32 -11.25 -7.16
CA ALA A 103 -3.70 -10.12 -7.84
C ALA A 103 -2.17 -10.17 -7.73
N SER A 104 -1.61 -10.51 -6.56
CA SER A 104 -0.17 -10.62 -6.36
C SER A 104 0.45 -11.72 -7.22
N ILE A 105 -0.20 -12.87 -7.34
CA ILE A 105 0.27 -13.93 -8.24
C ILE A 105 0.45 -13.40 -9.66
N ILE A 106 -0.55 -12.68 -10.18
CA ILE A 106 -0.47 -12.09 -11.52
C ILE A 106 0.56 -10.95 -11.56
N ALA A 107 0.50 -10.02 -10.60
CA ALA A 107 1.35 -8.84 -10.54
C ALA A 107 2.85 -9.17 -10.31
N VAL A 108 3.17 -10.33 -9.78
CA VAL A 108 4.55 -10.81 -9.63
C VAL A 108 4.95 -11.70 -10.80
N SER A 109 4.13 -12.72 -11.14
CA SER A 109 4.52 -13.74 -12.12
C SER A 109 4.63 -13.16 -13.54
N VAL A 110 3.71 -12.28 -13.95
CA VAL A 110 3.70 -11.73 -15.31
C VAL A 110 4.85 -10.76 -15.55
N PRO A 111 5.12 -9.76 -14.67
CA PRO A 111 6.30 -8.92 -14.79
C PRO A 111 7.61 -9.69 -14.70
N LEU A 112 7.70 -10.70 -13.83
CA LEU A 112 8.90 -11.53 -13.70
C LEU A 112 9.18 -12.29 -15.00
N ALA A 113 8.17 -12.91 -15.61
CA ALA A 113 8.29 -13.56 -16.90
C ALA A 113 8.66 -12.54 -18.01
N ALA A 114 8.06 -11.37 -17.99
CA ALA A 114 8.36 -10.29 -18.95
C ALA A 114 9.79 -9.75 -18.76
N THR A 115 10.28 -9.66 -17.52
CA THR A 115 11.67 -9.25 -17.21
C THR A 115 12.68 -10.29 -17.70
N GLY A 116 12.36 -11.58 -17.58
CA GLY A 116 13.16 -12.67 -18.12
C GLY A 116 13.29 -12.63 -19.64
N LEU A 117 12.30 -12.07 -20.34
CA LEU A 117 12.32 -11.87 -21.78
C LEU A 117 12.96 -10.52 -22.15
N LEU A 118 12.55 -9.46 -21.50
CA LEU A 118 13.04 -8.08 -21.68
C LEU A 118 12.83 -7.27 -20.38
N VAL A 119 13.88 -6.65 -19.88
CA VAL A 119 13.84 -5.91 -18.60
C VAL A 119 12.83 -4.76 -18.61
N LEU A 120 12.78 -3.97 -19.69
CA LEU A 120 11.91 -2.79 -19.77
C LEU A 120 10.41 -3.12 -19.68
N PRO A 121 9.85 -4.10 -20.41
CA PRO A 121 8.46 -4.50 -20.24
C PRO A 121 8.13 -4.98 -18.82
N GLY A 122 9.05 -5.72 -18.19
CA GLY A 122 8.86 -6.17 -16.81
C GLY A 122 8.74 -5.01 -15.83
N LEU A 123 9.66 -4.05 -15.87
CA LEU A 123 9.61 -2.83 -15.04
C LEU A 123 8.36 -1.99 -15.32
N TYR A 124 7.96 -1.88 -16.58
CA TYR A 124 6.73 -1.20 -16.95
C TYR A 124 5.51 -1.85 -16.30
N LEU A 125 5.39 -3.19 -16.40
CA LEU A 125 4.28 -3.94 -15.80
C LEU A 125 4.29 -3.84 -14.27
N MET A 126 5.45 -3.95 -13.62
CA MET A 126 5.56 -3.74 -12.18
C MET A 126 5.06 -2.36 -11.77
N THR A 127 5.44 -1.33 -12.52
CA THR A 127 5.00 0.04 -12.25
C THR A 127 3.49 0.21 -12.41
N ILE A 128 2.90 -0.23 -13.53
CA ILE A 128 1.47 0.00 -13.79
C ILE A 128 0.54 -0.80 -12.88
N TRP A 129 1.05 -1.86 -12.25
CA TRP A 129 0.29 -2.67 -11.30
C TRP A 129 0.66 -2.42 -9.84
N SER A 130 1.58 -1.50 -9.53
CA SER A 130 2.05 -1.25 -8.16
C SER A 130 0.96 -0.76 -7.18
N LEU A 131 -0.16 -0.22 -7.68
CA LEU A 131 -1.24 0.32 -6.87
C LEU A 131 -2.44 -0.63 -6.73
N PHE A 132 -2.31 -1.92 -7.07
CA PHE A 132 -3.45 -2.86 -7.02
C PHE A 132 -3.89 -3.17 -5.57
N ALA A 133 -2.94 -3.25 -4.63
CA ALA A 133 -3.25 -3.62 -3.25
C ALA A 133 -4.11 -2.56 -2.53
N PRO A 134 -3.78 -1.25 -2.54
CA PRO A 134 -4.69 -0.23 -2.03
C PRO A 134 -6.02 -0.19 -2.78
N ALA A 135 -6.07 -0.40 -4.11
CA ALA A 135 -7.31 -0.45 -4.87
C ALA A 135 -8.25 -1.59 -4.44
N ILE A 136 -7.71 -2.77 -4.10
CA ILE A 136 -8.50 -3.89 -3.58
C ILE A 136 -9.09 -3.54 -2.22
N VAL A 137 -8.29 -2.99 -1.32
CA VAL A 137 -8.68 -2.76 0.07
C VAL A 137 -9.60 -1.56 0.20
N HIS A 138 -9.34 -0.49 -0.53
CA HIS A 138 -10.10 0.76 -0.49
C HIS A 138 -11.43 0.66 -1.26
N GLU A 139 -11.36 0.23 -2.51
CA GLU A 139 -12.53 0.15 -3.42
C GLU A 139 -13.21 -1.23 -3.39
N HIS A 140 -12.74 -2.19 -2.58
CA HIS A 140 -13.25 -3.57 -2.50
C HIS A 140 -13.29 -4.29 -3.85
N LEU A 141 -12.30 -4.05 -4.71
CA LEU A 141 -12.24 -4.57 -6.06
C LEU A 141 -11.76 -6.03 -6.10
N GLY A 142 -12.24 -6.77 -7.10
CA GLY A 142 -11.69 -8.08 -7.43
C GLY A 142 -10.37 -7.94 -8.22
N VAL A 143 -9.68 -9.08 -8.42
CA VAL A 143 -8.34 -9.17 -9.05
C VAL A 143 -8.23 -8.37 -10.35
N ARG A 144 -9.11 -8.63 -11.32
CA ARG A 144 -9.03 -7.96 -12.65
C ARG A 144 -9.33 -6.47 -12.56
N ALA A 145 -10.32 -6.10 -11.75
CA ALA A 145 -10.73 -4.72 -11.59
C ALA A 145 -9.63 -3.89 -10.92
N SER A 146 -8.95 -4.43 -9.91
CA SER A 146 -7.86 -3.74 -9.22
C SER A 146 -6.64 -3.50 -10.11
N LEU A 147 -6.23 -4.49 -10.90
CA LEU A 147 -5.15 -4.34 -11.87
C LEU A 147 -5.51 -3.31 -12.96
N ALA A 148 -6.76 -3.32 -13.45
CA ALA A 148 -7.24 -2.33 -14.40
C ALA A 148 -7.30 -0.93 -13.78
N ARG A 149 -7.75 -0.81 -12.52
CA ARG A 149 -7.78 0.45 -11.75
C ARG A 149 -6.37 1.00 -11.55
N SER A 150 -5.44 0.18 -11.07
CA SER A 150 -4.03 0.54 -10.94
C SER A 150 -3.46 1.04 -12.27
N THR A 151 -3.67 0.29 -13.36
CA THR A 151 -3.21 0.69 -14.70
C THR A 151 -3.78 2.05 -15.12
N LYS A 152 -5.08 2.31 -14.87
CA LYS A 152 -5.72 3.59 -15.20
C LYS A 152 -5.09 4.75 -14.43
N LEU A 153 -4.90 4.59 -13.11
CA LEU A 153 -4.34 5.62 -12.25
C LEU A 153 -2.88 5.91 -12.60
N VAL A 154 -2.06 4.86 -12.71
CA VAL A 154 -0.63 4.99 -12.96
C VAL A 154 -0.34 5.64 -14.32
N ARG A 155 -1.12 5.34 -15.36
CA ARG A 155 -0.90 5.93 -16.69
C ARG A 155 -0.95 7.46 -16.69
N ARG A 156 -1.67 8.09 -15.78
CA ARG A 156 -1.76 9.55 -15.65
C ARG A 156 -0.50 10.17 -15.06
N ALA A 157 0.11 9.48 -14.09
CA ALA A 157 1.29 9.95 -13.37
C ALA A 157 2.42 8.90 -13.39
N PHE A 158 2.64 8.25 -14.53
CA PHE A 158 3.55 7.12 -14.68
C PHE A 158 4.93 7.38 -14.07
N TRP A 159 5.53 8.51 -14.40
CA TRP A 159 6.89 8.82 -13.93
C TRP A 159 6.95 9.08 -12.41
N ALA A 160 5.90 9.68 -11.82
CA ALA A 160 5.84 9.86 -10.38
C ALA A 160 5.78 8.50 -9.66
N VAL A 161 4.90 7.61 -10.12
CA VAL A 161 4.76 6.27 -9.55
C VAL A 161 6.02 5.43 -9.79
N ALA A 162 6.55 5.44 -11.03
CA ALA A 162 7.78 4.72 -11.37
C ALA A 162 8.95 5.14 -10.49
N LEU A 163 9.16 6.45 -10.31
CA LEU A 163 10.22 6.97 -9.43
C LEU A 163 10.01 6.54 -7.98
N THR A 164 8.78 6.66 -7.47
CA THR A 164 8.45 6.30 -6.09
C THR A 164 8.67 4.81 -5.83
N VAL A 165 8.13 3.95 -6.70
CA VAL A 165 8.27 2.49 -6.58
C VAL A 165 9.73 2.07 -6.74
N THR A 166 10.41 2.59 -7.76
CA THR A 166 11.84 2.27 -8.00
C THR A 166 12.71 2.74 -6.85
N ALA A 167 12.50 3.96 -6.33
CA ALA A 167 13.26 4.46 -5.18
C ALA A 167 13.04 3.59 -3.94
N SER A 168 11.80 3.19 -3.65
CA SER A 168 11.46 2.31 -2.53
C SER A 168 12.19 0.96 -2.64
N VAL A 169 12.13 0.32 -3.81
CA VAL A 169 12.79 -0.97 -4.08
C VAL A 169 14.31 -0.84 -3.98
N LEU A 170 14.90 0.21 -4.55
CA LEU A 170 16.34 0.44 -4.48
C LEU A 170 16.83 0.66 -3.06
N VAL A 171 16.10 1.46 -2.26
CA VAL A 171 16.45 1.71 -0.85
C VAL A 171 16.35 0.42 -0.05
N GLU A 172 15.27 -0.35 -0.21
CA GLU A 172 15.10 -1.64 0.46
C GLU A 172 16.22 -2.62 0.11
N HIS A 173 16.54 -2.79 -1.18
CA HIS A 173 17.64 -3.64 -1.64
C HIS A 173 19.00 -3.15 -1.11
N ALA A 174 19.28 -1.86 -1.16
CA ALA A 174 20.51 -1.30 -0.64
C ALA A 174 20.70 -1.61 0.85
N VAL A 175 19.62 -1.52 1.63
CA VAL A 175 19.68 -1.82 3.06
C VAL A 175 19.85 -3.31 3.33
N ILE A 176 19.11 -4.17 2.64
CA ILE A 176 19.27 -5.63 2.75
C ILE A 176 20.71 -6.02 2.40
N HIS A 177 21.25 -5.54 1.29
CA HIS A 177 22.63 -5.82 0.91
C HIS A 177 23.66 -5.26 1.89
N ALA A 178 23.50 -4.00 2.34
CA ALA A 178 24.41 -3.39 3.29
C ALA A 178 24.43 -4.16 4.61
N THR A 179 23.25 -4.56 5.13
CA THR A 179 23.16 -5.32 6.38
C THR A 179 23.70 -6.74 6.24
N ALA A 180 23.37 -7.46 5.15
CA ALA A 180 23.82 -8.82 4.92
C ALA A 180 25.36 -8.91 4.81
N HIS A 181 26.00 -7.95 4.13
CA HIS A 181 27.44 -8.00 3.90
C HIS A 181 28.28 -7.34 4.98
N SER A 182 27.75 -6.34 5.67
CA SER A 182 28.54 -5.54 6.62
C SER A 182 28.33 -5.94 8.07
N ALA A 183 27.18 -6.47 8.43
CA ALA A 183 26.85 -6.69 9.82
C ALA A 183 27.58 -7.89 10.43
N ALA A 184 27.67 -9.03 9.74
CA ALA A 184 28.29 -10.25 10.28
C ALA A 184 29.77 -10.09 10.62
N PRO A 185 30.64 -9.54 9.73
CA PRO A 185 32.07 -9.35 10.06
C PRO A 185 32.29 -8.28 11.14
N VAL A 186 31.44 -7.25 11.21
CA VAL A 186 31.56 -6.17 12.20
C VAL A 186 31.08 -6.61 13.58
N LEU A 187 30.00 -7.37 13.65
CA LEU A 187 29.37 -7.76 14.91
C LEU A 187 29.96 -9.04 15.51
N GLY A 188 30.78 -9.80 14.76
CA GLY A 188 31.39 -11.04 15.22
C GLY A 188 30.39 -12.15 15.54
N SER A 189 29.10 -11.95 15.23
CA SER A 189 28.02 -12.89 15.51
C SER A 189 26.99 -12.87 14.41
N GLN A 190 26.73 -14.02 13.81
CA GLN A 190 25.70 -14.21 12.78
C GLN A 190 24.30 -13.87 13.31
N TRP A 191 23.99 -14.23 14.55
CA TRP A 191 22.69 -13.91 15.14
C TRP A 191 22.45 -12.42 15.33
N LEU A 192 23.47 -11.68 15.75
CA LEU A 192 23.40 -10.23 15.86
C LEU A 192 23.23 -9.58 14.50
N ALA A 193 23.90 -10.10 13.48
CA ALA A 193 23.75 -9.61 12.10
C ALA A 193 22.31 -9.79 11.58
N LEU A 194 21.71 -10.96 11.84
CA LEU A 194 20.31 -11.22 11.49
C LEU A 194 19.35 -10.26 12.21
N ILE A 195 19.52 -10.06 13.53
CA ILE A 195 18.67 -9.13 14.28
C ILE A 195 18.77 -7.70 13.70
N VAL A 196 19.98 -7.26 13.35
CA VAL A 196 20.17 -5.93 12.74
C VAL A 196 19.51 -5.85 11.38
N ALA A 197 19.61 -6.89 10.57
CA ALA A 197 18.97 -6.97 9.26
C ALA A 197 17.43 -6.95 9.39
N ALA A 198 16.85 -7.75 10.30
CA ALA A 198 15.42 -7.75 10.59
C ALA A 198 14.89 -6.38 11.00
N VAL A 199 15.61 -5.72 11.90
CA VAL A 199 15.27 -4.36 12.35
C VAL A 199 15.36 -3.37 11.19
N ALA A 200 16.40 -3.46 10.39
CA ALA A 200 16.59 -2.55 9.25
C ALA A 200 15.46 -2.68 8.20
N VAL A 201 15.09 -3.91 7.83
CA VAL A 201 13.95 -4.18 6.93
C VAL A 201 12.65 -3.70 7.58
N GLY A 202 12.42 -4.04 8.84
CA GLY A 202 11.23 -3.62 9.60
C GLY A 202 11.07 -2.10 9.72
N VAL A 203 12.17 -1.34 9.69
CA VAL A 203 12.16 0.14 9.72
C VAL A 203 11.93 0.75 8.33
N ILE A 204 12.41 0.10 7.27
CA ILE A 204 12.33 0.63 5.89
C ILE A 204 11.02 0.27 5.18
N SER A 205 10.43 -0.88 5.48
CA SER A 205 9.18 -1.32 4.84
C SER A 205 7.98 -0.39 5.10
N PRO A 206 7.78 0.19 6.32
CA PRO A 206 6.68 1.14 6.54
C PRO A 206 6.71 2.37 5.61
N PRO A 207 7.82 3.13 5.50
CA PRO A 207 7.88 4.24 4.55
C PRO A 207 7.51 3.83 3.12
N ALA A 208 7.97 2.67 2.64
CA ALA A 208 7.66 2.18 1.30
C ALA A 208 6.17 1.89 1.12
N ALA A 209 5.56 1.09 2.01
CA ALA A 209 4.15 0.74 1.94
C ALA A 209 3.23 1.96 2.05
N PHE A 210 3.50 2.85 3.01
CA PHE A 210 2.70 4.07 3.20
C PHE A 210 2.84 5.05 2.05
N THR A 211 4.02 5.13 1.41
CA THR A 211 4.21 5.96 0.23
C THR A 211 3.36 5.46 -0.95
N ILE A 212 3.30 4.15 -1.18
CA ILE A 212 2.45 3.54 -2.22
C ILE A 212 0.98 3.89 -1.96
N SER A 213 0.51 3.76 -0.73
CA SER A 213 -0.87 4.08 -0.35
C SER A 213 -1.19 5.56 -0.50
N LEU A 214 -0.33 6.47 -0.04
CA LEU A 214 -0.51 7.92 -0.21
C LEU A 214 -0.54 8.34 -1.68
N VAL A 215 0.30 7.73 -2.52
CA VAL A 215 0.26 7.95 -3.97
C VAL A 215 -1.07 7.49 -4.55
N TYR A 216 -1.56 6.32 -4.11
CA TYR A 216 -2.88 5.82 -4.53
C TYR A 216 -4.00 6.79 -4.15
N GLU A 217 -4.08 7.25 -2.90
CA GLU A 217 -5.11 8.21 -2.45
C GLU A 217 -5.10 9.48 -3.28
N ARG A 218 -3.93 10.05 -3.53
CA ARG A 218 -3.80 11.28 -4.34
C ARG A 218 -4.26 11.09 -5.79
N LEU A 219 -3.93 9.96 -6.39
CA LEU A 219 -4.33 9.66 -7.76
C LEU A 219 -5.81 9.29 -7.86
N SER A 220 -6.37 8.61 -6.87
CA SER A 220 -7.80 8.28 -6.81
C SER A 220 -8.65 9.53 -6.60
N ALA A 221 -8.25 10.42 -5.70
CA ALA A 221 -8.92 11.69 -5.48
C ALA A 221 -8.92 12.59 -6.74
N ALA A 222 -7.83 12.58 -7.50
CA ALA A 222 -7.74 13.30 -8.78
C ALA A 222 -8.58 12.65 -9.91
N ASP A 223 -8.95 11.38 -9.78
CA ASP A 223 -9.78 10.64 -10.76
C ASP A 223 -11.29 10.74 -10.46
N GLU A 224 -11.68 11.16 -9.26
CA GLU A 224 -13.09 11.40 -8.95
C GLU A 224 -13.62 12.58 -9.78
N PRO A 225 -14.78 12.42 -10.46
CA PRO A 225 -15.39 13.53 -11.17
C PRO A 225 -15.73 14.63 -10.15
N VAL A 226 -15.26 15.85 -10.40
CA VAL A 226 -15.64 17.02 -9.61
C VAL A 226 -17.17 17.14 -9.69
N THR A 227 -17.85 16.68 -8.66
CA THR A 227 -19.31 16.89 -8.56
C THR A 227 -19.52 18.40 -8.47
N PRO A 228 -20.14 19.04 -9.47
CA PRO A 228 -20.39 20.45 -9.38
C PRO A 228 -21.18 20.73 -8.09
N PRO A 229 -20.89 21.81 -7.37
CA PRO A 229 -21.66 22.16 -6.18
C PRO A 229 -23.14 22.15 -6.51
N PRO A 230 -24.00 21.61 -5.65
CA PRO A 230 -25.44 21.60 -5.90
C PRO A 230 -25.88 23.01 -6.25
N GLY A 231 -26.43 23.15 -7.44
CA GLY A 231 -26.84 24.46 -7.96
C GLY A 231 -27.83 25.11 -6.96
N PRO A 232 -27.93 26.43 -6.96
CA PRO A 232 -28.77 27.18 -5.99
C PRO A 232 -30.23 26.69 -5.92
N ALA A 233 -30.72 26.03 -6.98
CA ALA A 233 -32.04 25.39 -6.99
C ALA A 233 -32.18 24.16 -6.10
N ALA A 234 -31.09 23.43 -5.83
CA ALA A 234 -31.14 22.27 -4.92
C ALA A 234 -31.10 22.68 -3.44
N GLN A 235 -30.65 23.90 -3.13
CA GLN A 235 -30.61 24.46 -1.77
C GLN A 235 -31.94 25.07 -1.36
N THR A 236 -32.85 25.32 -2.32
CA THR A 236 -34.16 25.92 -2.11
C THR A 236 -35.32 24.90 -2.05
N ALA A 237 -35.03 23.59 -2.09
CA ALA A 237 -36.06 22.61 -1.82
C ALA A 237 -36.55 22.80 -0.37
N PRO A 238 -37.78 23.26 -0.14
CA PRO A 238 -38.23 23.58 1.21
C PRO A 238 -38.25 22.29 2.04
N GLN A 239 -37.67 22.35 3.23
CA GLN A 239 -37.85 21.34 4.30
C GLN A 239 -39.31 21.25 4.80
N ILE A 240 -40.29 21.22 3.88
CA ILE A 240 -41.72 21.23 4.19
C ILE A 240 -42.22 19.83 4.63
N ALA A 241 -41.38 18.78 4.53
CA ALA A 241 -41.83 17.42 4.87
C ALA A 241 -41.65 17.02 6.35
N ALA A 242 -41.10 17.85 7.20
CA ALA A 242 -40.87 17.52 8.61
C ALA A 242 -41.88 18.09 9.64
N SER A 243 -42.88 18.82 9.16
CA SER A 243 -43.92 19.43 10.06
C SER A 243 -45.34 18.88 9.81
N ALA A 244 -45.46 17.64 9.38
CA ALA A 244 -46.77 16.99 9.47
C ALA A 244 -47.13 16.79 10.96
N PRO A 245 -48.17 17.41 11.49
CA PRO A 245 -48.60 17.17 12.85
C PRO A 245 -49.01 15.71 12.95
N ARG A 246 -48.36 14.95 13.85
CA ARG A 246 -48.87 13.63 14.28
C ARG A 246 -50.29 13.83 14.77
N GLY A 247 -51.21 13.59 13.84
CA GLY A 247 -52.64 13.63 14.10
C GLY A 247 -53.02 12.66 15.20
N ALA A 248 -53.72 13.21 16.14
CA ALA A 248 -54.63 12.68 17.11
C ALA A 248 -54.91 11.15 17.01
N ASP A 249 -54.61 10.48 18.09
CA ASP A 249 -55.13 9.19 18.50
C ASP A 249 -56.65 9.32 18.65
N PRO A 250 -57.50 8.61 17.87
CA PRO A 250 -58.91 8.47 18.16
C PRO A 250 -59.10 7.26 19.07
N GLY A 251 -59.16 7.56 20.30
CA GLY A 251 -59.61 6.95 21.51
C GLY A 251 -60.34 5.61 21.54
N ARG A 252 -60.21 4.98 22.65
CA ARG A 252 -61.05 4.03 23.36
C ARG A 252 -61.08 2.59 22.89
#